data_03395ef2c3215cbf830bd7e464cd2ba9
#
_entry.id   03395ef2c3215cbf830bd7e464cd2ba9
#
_cell.length_a   1.000
_cell.length_b   1.000
_cell.length_c   1.000
_cell.angle_alpha   90.00
_cell.angle_beta   90.00
_cell.angle_gamma   90.00
#
_symmetry.space_group_name_H-M   'P 1'
#
loop_
_entity.id
_entity.type
_entity.pdbx_description
1 polymer ?
#
loop_
_entity_poly.entity_id
_entity_poly.type
_entity_poly.pdbx_seq_one_letter_code
_entity_poly.pdbx_strand_id
1 'polypeptide(L)'
;AASDVYKRQVIKDCIADAFLQNTLLIPEEYSVIATLNLNGDYVSDQLAAMVGGIGIAPGANINYKTGHAIFEATHGTAPNIAGKDIVNPCSIILSAVMMLEYLGWKEAASLIENALEQSFTEARATADLARFMPGGVSLSTSAFTREIVRRIENGNNE
;
A
#
# COMPACT_ATOMS: atom_id res chain seq x y z
N ALA A 1 13.39 -22.09 19.21
CA ALA A 1 12.31 -21.76 18.26
C ALA A 1 12.68 -20.60 17.34
N ALA A 2 13.23 -19.47 17.81
CA ALA A 2 13.66 -18.36 16.95
C ALA A 2 14.78 -18.76 15.96
N SER A 3 15.68 -19.66 16.34
CA SER A 3 16.78 -20.12 15.47
C SER A 3 16.33 -20.96 14.27
N ASP A 4 15.15 -21.58 14.31
CA ASP A 4 14.66 -22.41 13.21
C ASP A 4 13.99 -21.60 12.10
N VAL A 5 13.46 -20.40 12.39
CA VAL A 5 12.89 -19.49 11.39
C VAL A 5 14.00 -18.98 10.47
N TYR A 6 15.16 -18.62 11.01
CA TYR A 6 16.29 -18.11 10.22
C TYR A 6 16.97 -19.18 9.34
N LYS A 7 16.89 -20.46 9.72
CA LYS A 7 17.47 -21.56 8.92
C LYS A 7 16.72 -21.89 7.62
N ARG A 8 15.50 -21.35 7.46
CA ARG A 8 14.66 -21.58 6.26
C ARG A 8 14.70 -20.41 5.28
N GLN A 9 15.43 -19.33 5.60
CA GLN A 9 15.57 -18.20 4.71
C GLN A 9 16.59 -18.51 3.61
N VAL A 10 16.22 -18.23 2.37
CA VAL A 10 17.12 -18.23 1.22
C VAL A 10 17.50 -16.79 0.93
N ILE A 11 18.78 -16.45 1.16
CA ILE A 11 19.31 -15.13 0.85
C ILE A 11 20.01 -15.23 -0.50
N LYS A 12 19.58 -14.38 -1.45
CA LYS A 12 20.14 -14.31 -2.80
C LYS A 12 20.63 -12.88 -3.08
N ASP A 13 21.78 -12.76 -3.71
CA ASP A 13 22.22 -11.51 -4.33
C ASP A 13 21.71 -11.46 -5.77
N CYS A 14 21.26 -10.28 -6.21
CA CYS A 14 20.83 -10.08 -7.58
C CYS A 14 21.43 -8.78 -8.12
N ILE A 15 21.97 -8.82 -9.33
CA ILE A 15 22.46 -7.66 -10.04
C ILE A 15 21.26 -6.78 -10.42
N ALA A 16 21.37 -5.47 -10.26
CA ALA A 16 20.26 -4.53 -10.32
C ALA A 16 19.45 -4.59 -11.62
N ASP A 17 20.10 -4.70 -12.78
CA ASP A 17 19.41 -4.79 -14.08
C ASP A 17 18.60 -6.09 -14.22
N ALA A 18 19.21 -7.22 -13.86
CA ALA A 18 18.52 -8.52 -13.81
C ALA A 18 17.38 -8.52 -12.79
N PHE A 19 17.57 -7.87 -11.64
CA PHE A 19 16.54 -7.73 -10.62
C PHE A 19 15.32 -6.95 -11.13
N LEU A 20 15.54 -5.79 -11.77
CA LEU A 20 14.46 -4.98 -12.35
C LEU A 20 13.66 -5.75 -13.40
N GLN A 21 14.35 -6.55 -14.24
CA GLN A 21 13.67 -7.43 -15.20
C GLN A 21 12.86 -8.52 -14.49
N ASN A 22 13.47 -9.19 -13.51
CA ASN A 22 12.86 -10.33 -12.83
C ASN A 22 11.65 -9.94 -11.98
N THR A 23 11.63 -8.76 -11.37
CA THR A 23 10.46 -8.27 -10.65
C THR A 23 9.21 -8.09 -11.55
N LEU A 24 9.40 -7.93 -12.86
CA LEU A 24 8.32 -7.88 -13.84
C LEU A 24 7.92 -9.29 -14.35
N LEU A 25 8.88 -10.20 -14.51
CA LEU A 25 8.67 -11.51 -15.12
C LEU A 25 8.25 -12.60 -14.13
N ILE A 26 8.84 -12.57 -12.93
CA ILE A 26 8.70 -13.60 -11.89
C ILE A 26 8.61 -12.97 -10.50
N PRO A 27 7.69 -12.01 -10.26
CA PRO A 27 7.60 -11.28 -8.99
C PRO A 27 7.40 -12.21 -7.78
N GLU A 28 6.80 -13.36 -7.96
CA GLU A 28 6.52 -14.35 -6.94
C GLU A 28 7.79 -14.98 -6.32
N GLU A 29 8.95 -14.84 -6.94
CA GLU A 29 10.21 -15.29 -6.35
C GLU A 29 10.74 -14.38 -5.23
N TYR A 30 10.18 -13.18 -5.10
CA TYR A 30 10.65 -12.17 -4.15
C TYR A 30 9.65 -11.99 -3.00
N SER A 31 10.06 -12.30 -1.77
CA SER A 31 9.23 -12.06 -0.57
C SER A 31 9.69 -10.84 0.22
N VAL A 32 11.00 -10.63 0.32
CA VAL A 32 11.60 -9.47 0.99
C VAL A 32 12.78 -8.97 0.16
N ILE A 33 12.80 -7.68 -0.11
CA ILE A 33 13.87 -7.02 -0.86
C ILE A 33 14.63 -6.08 0.08
N ALA A 34 15.94 -6.30 0.22
CA ALA A 34 16.85 -5.43 0.95
C ALA A 34 17.76 -4.72 -0.04
N THR A 35 17.73 -3.39 -0.05
CA THR A 35 18.48 -2.58 -1.00
C THR A 35 18.88 -1.24 -0.39
N LEU A 36 19.71 -0.48 -1.10
CA LEU A 36 20.06 0.89 -0.73
C LEU A 36 18.86 1.81 -0.99
N ASN A 37 18.78 2.92 -0.25
CA ASN A 37 17.69 3.89 -0.28
C ASN A 37 17.26 4.25 -1.72
N LEU A 38 18.14 4.81 -2.53
CA LEU A 38 17.81 5.27 -3.88
C LEU A 38 17.28 4.14 -4.78
N ASN A 39 17.89 2.97 -4.72
CA ASN A 39 17.41 1.80 -5.48
C ASN A 39 16.06 1.32 -4.94
N GLY A 40 15.85 1.42 -3.64
CA GLY A 40 14.58 1.11 -2.99
C GLY A 40 13.46 2.01 -3.49
N ASP A 41 13.70 3.31 -3.61
CA ASP A 41 12.73 4.28 -4.12
C ASP A 41 12.30 3.93 -5.56
N TYR A 42 13.27 3.62 -6.44
CA TYR A 42 12.94 3.22 -7.81
C TYR A 42 12.16 1.90 -7.89
N VAL A 43 12.57 0.92 -7.08
CA VAL A 43 11.93 -0.40 -7.08
C VAL A 43 10.53 -0.32 -6.47
N SER A 44 10.34 0.42 -5.38
CA SER A 44 9.01 0.56 -4.75
C SER A 44 8.02 1.24 -5.68
N ASP A 45 8.43 2.27 -6.42
CA ASP A 45 7.59 2.93 -7.41
C ASP A 45 7.25 2.00 -8.58
N GLN A 46 8.20 1.19 -9.05
CA GLN A 46 7.96 0.18 -10.08
C GLN A 46 6.95 -0.87 -9.60
N LEU A 47 7.13 -1.41 -8.39
CA LEU A 47 6.21 -2.39 -7.83
C LEU A 47 4.83 -1.80 -7.56
N ALA A 48 4.76 -0.55 -7.09
CA ALA A 48 3.50 0.17 -6.94
C ALA A 48 2.77 0.32 -8.29
N ALA A 49 3.51 0.63 -9.37
CA ALA A 49 2.93 0.74 -10.71
C ALA A 49 2.33 -0.59 -11.19
N MET A 50 2.94 -1.73 -10.85
CA MET A 50 2.45 -3.06 -11.22
C MET A 50 1.10 -3.40 -10.57
N VAL A 51 0.81 -2.85 -9.40
CA VAL A 51 -0.43 -3.12 -8.64
C VAL A 51 -1.47 -2.00 -8.73
N GLY A 52 -1.22 -0.95 -9.50
CA GLY A 52 -2.20 0.12 -9.74
C GLY A 52 -1.67 1.55 -9.62
N GLY A 53 -0.45 1.74 -9.16
CA GLY A 53 0.23 3.03 -9.05
C GLY A 53 0.59 3.44 -7.63
N ILE A 54 1.39 4.50 -7.51
CA ILE A 54 1.88 5.01 -6.22
C ILE A 54 0.77 5.54 -5.30
N GLY A 55 -0.41 5.80 -5.83
CA GLY A 55 -1.58 6.24 -5.05
C GLY A 55 -2.12 5.19 -4.07
N ILE A 56 -1.65 3.93 -4.16
CA ILE A 56 -2.04 2.85 -3.24
C ILE A 56 -0.88 2.35 -2.37
N ALA A 57 0.36 2.73 -2.65
CA ALA A 57 1.52 2.24 -1.92
C ALA A 57 1.66 2.95 -0.56
N PRO A 58 1.64 2.22 0.57
CA PRO A 58 1.91 2.81 1.88
C PRO A 58 3.40 3.01 2.12
N GLY A 59 3.75 3.94 3.02
CA GLY A 59 5.12 4.21 3.41
C GLY A 59 5.30 4.30 4.92
N ALA A 60 6.45 3.78 5.39
CA ALA A 60 6.86 3.89 6.78
C ALA A 60 8.38 4.01 6.91
N ASN A 61 8.83 4.91 7.77
CA ASN A 61 10.22 5.05 8.20
C ASN A 61 10.33 4.69 9.67
N ILE A 62 10.97 3.58 10.00
CA ILE A 62 11.00 3.02 11.35
C ILE A 62 12.44 2.92 11.85
N ASN A 63 12.71 3.49 13.02
CA ASN A 63 13.94 3.25 13.74
C ASN A 63 13.74 2.07 14.70
N TYR A 64 14.15 0.90 14.28
CA TYR A 64 14.01 -0.35 15.05
C TYR A 64 14.82 -0.40 16.36
N LYS A 65 15.74 0.55 16.60
CA LYS A 65 16.48 0.64 17.87
C LYS A 65 15.74 1.45 18.92
N THR A 66 15.04 2.51 18.50
CA THR A 66 14.38 3.46 19.42
C THR A 66 12.85 3.32 19.41
N GLY A 67 12.28 2.67 18.41
CA GLY A 67 10.84 2.55 18.22
C GLY A 67 10.17 3.81 17.65
N HIS A 68 10.94 4.85 17.27
CA HIS A 68 10.34 6.00 16.60
C HIS A 68 9.97 5.63 15.16
N ALA A 69 8.79 6.04 14.72
CA ALA A 69 8.30 5.77 13.39
C ALA A 69 7.54 6.96 12.80
N ILE A 70 7.62 7.11 11.48
CA ILE A 70 6.84 8.06 10.68
C ILE A 70 6.12 7.23 9.61
N PHE A 71 4.83 7.46 9.47
CA PHE A 71 3.98 6.83 8.45
C PHE A 71 3.47 7.89 7.50
N GLU A 72 3.71 7.74 6.22
CA GLU A 72 3.42 8.76 5.22
C GLU A 72 3.02 8.14 3.89
N ALA A 73 2.31 8.91 3.06
CA ALA A 73 2.09 8.51 1.67
C ALA A 73 3.41 8.53 0.89
N THR A 74 3.63 7.57 0.02
CA THR A 74 4.87 7.47 -0.76
C THR A 74 4.94 8.47 -1.91
N HIS A 75 3.78 9.00 -2.36
CA HIS A 75 3.71 9.97 -3.44
C HIS A 75 4.00 11.40 -2.97
N GLY A 76 4.45 12.26 -3.90
CA GLY A 76 4.66 13.69 -3.68
C GLY A 76 3.37 14.53 -3.71
N THR A 77 3.54 15.85 -3.78
CA THR A 77 2.45 16.85 -3.69
C THR A 77 1.54 16.93 -4.93
N ALA A 78 1.98 16.38 -6.06
CA ALA A 78 1.24 16.34 -7.33
C ALA A 78 0.51 17.67 -7.69
N PRO A 79 1.23 18.79 -7.85
CA PRO A 79 0.64 20.13 -7.95
C PRO A 79 -0.36 20.27 -9.10
N ASN A 80 -0.20 19.48 -10.16
CA ASN A 80 -1.08 19.52 -11.33
C ASN A 80 -2.51 19.02 -11.04
N ILE A 81 -2.71 18.23 -9.99
CA ILE A 81 -3.99 17.63 -9.60
C ILE A 81 -4.43 18.00 -8.18
N ALA A 82 -3.62 18.77 -7.48
CA ALA A 82 -3.97 19.28 -6.15
C ALA A 82 -5.28 20.08 -6.18
N GLY A 83 -6.15 19.87 -5.20
CA GLY A 83 -7.42 20.55 -5.07
C GLY A 83 -8.52 20.12 -6.04
N LYS A 84 -8.28 19.15 -6.94
CA LYS A 84 -9.26 18.68 -7.93
C LYS A 84 -10.18 17.55 -7.45
N ASP A 85 -10.00 17.05 -6.24
CA ASP A 85 -10.77 15.95 -5.64
C ASP A 85 -10.74 14.63 -6.47
N ILE A 86 -9.60 14.33 -7.12
CA ILE A 86 -9.46 13.19 -8.02
C ILE A 86 -8.36 12.20 -7.60
N VAL A 87 -7.56 12.55 -6.59
CA VAL A 87 -6.41 11.73 -6.14
C VAL A 87 -6.90 10.51 -5.37
N ASN A 88 -6.23 9.38 -5.57
CA ASN A 88 -6.46 8.17 -4.79
C ASN A 88 -5.90 8.35 -3.36
N PRO A 89 -6.72 8.24 -2.30
CA PRO A 89 -6.26 8.43 -0.93
C PRO A 89 -5.71 7.14 -0.29
N CYS A 90 -5.67 6.02 -1.02
CA CYS A 90 -5.30 4.72 -0.43
C CYS A 90 -3.89 4.70 0.14
N SER A 91 -2.92 5.39 -0.47
CA SER A 91 -1.55 5.43 0.04
C SER A 91 -1.51 5.92 1.50
N ILE A 92 -2.14 7.05 1.81
CA ILE A 92 -2.17 7.56 3.19
C ILE A 92 -3.08 6.73 4.10
N ILE A 93 -4.17 6.18 3.60
CA ILE A 93 -5.06 5.29 4.37
C ILE A 93 -4.31 4.02 4.78
N LEU A 94 -3.61 3.37 3.85
CA LEU A 94 -2.82 2.16 4.12
C LEU A 94 -1.60 2.47 4.99
N SER A 95 -1.00 3.65 4.87
CA SER A 95 0.05 4.08 5.81
C SER A 95 -0.50 4.23 7.23
N ALA A 96 -1.75 4.69 7.38
CA ALA A 96 -2.43 4.72 8.68
C ALA A 96 -2.73 3.31 9.20
N VAL A 97 -3.09 2.36 8.33
CA VAL A 97 -3.22 0.93 8.70
C VAL A 97 -1.91 0.41 9.27
N MET A 98 -0.78 0.61 8.57
CA MET A 98 0.55 0.22 9.08
C MET A 98 0.87 0.86 10.43
N MET A 99 0.49 2.13 10.64
CA MET A 99 0.65 2.82 11.93
C MET A 99 -0.18 2.14 13.03
N LEU A 100 -1.42 1.80 12.77
CA LEU A 100 -2.30 1.14 13.73
C LEU A 100 -1.77 -0.25 14.10
N GLU A 101 -1.30 -1.02 13.13
CA GLU A 101 -0.64 -2.31 13.36
C GLU A 101 0.62 -2.16 14.21
N TYR A 102 1.47 -1.17 13.89
CA TYR A 102 2.67 -0.86 14.65
C TYR A 102 2.38 -0.51 16.12
N LEU A 103 1.27 0.19 16.38
CA LEU A 103 0.78 0.52 17.72
C LEU A 103 0.08 -0.66 18.42
N GLY A 104 -0.13 -1.78 17.71
CA GLY A 104 -0.86 -2.95 18.24
C GLY A 104 -2.39 -2.84 18.17
N TRP A 105 -2.93 -1.85 17.45
CA TRP A 105 -4.36 -1.60 17.30
C TRP A 105 -4.93 -2.37 16.10
N LYS A 106 -4.74 -3.68 16.13
CA LYS A 106 -5.03 -4.57 15.00
C LYS A 106 -6.50 -4.56 14.57
N GLU A 107 -7.42 -4.46 15.51
CA GLU A 107 -8.86 -4.41 15.22
C GLU A 107 -9.20 -3.17 14.39
N ALA A 108 -8.65 -2.00 14.76
CA ALA A 108 -8.85 -0.77 14.01
C ALA A 108 -8.22 -0.84 12.60
N ALA A 109 -7.04 -1.45 12.47
CA ALA A 109 -6.39 -1.69 11.19
C ALA A 109 -7.28 -2.56 10.29
N SER A 110 -7.76 -3.71 10.80
CA SER A 110 -8.60 -4.64 10.06
C SER A 110 -9.94 -4.04 9.62
N LEU A 111 -10.54 -3.15 10.41
CA LEU A 111 -11.76 -2.44 10.00
C LEU A 111 -11.54 -1.61 8.73
N ILE A 112 -10.42 -0.92 8.65
CA ILE A 112 -10.08 -0.11 7.47
C ILE A 112 -9.78 -1.01 6.27
N GLU A 113 -9.00 -2.07 6.44
CA GLU A 113 -8.67 -3.03 5.38
C GLU A 113 -9.92 -3.68 4.81
N ASN A 114 -10.81 -4.18 5.66
CA ASN A 114 -12.08 -4.79 5.26
C ASN A 114 -12.96 -3.79 4.48
N ALA A 115 -13.01 -2.53 4.91
CA ALA A 115 -13.78 -1.50 4.21
C ALA A 115 -13.23 -1.20 2.81
N LEU A 116 -11.90 -1.19 2.65
CA LEU A 116 -11.23 -1.05 1.35
C LEU A 116 -11.50 -2.27 0.47
N GLU A 117 -11.34 -3.49 1.00
CA GLU A 117 -11.58 -4.73 0.26
C GLU A 117 -13.01 -4.83 -0.26
N GLN A 118 -14.00 -4.49 0.58
CA GLN A 118 -15.41 -4.45 0.17
C GLN A 118 -15.63 -3.43 -0.95
N SER A 119 -15.03 -2.23 -0.86
CA SER A 119 -15.17 -1.21 -1.89
C SER A 119 -14.59 -1.68 -3.22
N PHE A 120 -13.42 -2.30 -3.21
CA PHE A 120 -12.78 -2.84 -4.41
C PHE A 120 -13.54 -4.05 -4.98
N THR A 121 -14.06 -4.94 -4.13
CA THR A 121 -14.90 -6.07 -4.56
C THR A 121 -16.15 -5.59 -5.30
N GLU A 122 -16.73 -4.47 -4.88
CA GLU A 122 -17.86 -3.82 -5.55
C GLU A 122 -17.43 -2.94 -6.74
N ALA A 123 -16.16 -2.98 -7.14
CA ALA A 123 -15.57 -2.18 -8.21
C ALA A 123 -15.76 -0.65 -8.02
N ARG A 124 -15.74 -0.17 -6.78
CA ARG A 124 -15.90 1.24 -6.40
C ARG A 124 -14.56 1.80 -5.93
N ALA A 125 -13.96 2.67 -6.74
CA ALA A 125 -12.64 3.23 -6.47
C ALA A 125 -12.45 4.59 -7.14
N THR A 126 -11.32 5.24 -6.90
CA THR A 126 -10.92 6.41 -7.67
C THR A 126 -10.60 6.04 -9.13
N ALA A 127 -10.61 7.02 -10.04
CA ALA A 127 -10.55 6.80 -11.48
C ALA A 127 -9.32 6.02 -11.95
N ASP A 128 -8.19 6.14 -11.25
CA ASP A 128 -6.94 5.44 -11.54
C ASP A 128 -7.07 3.91 -11.43
N LEU A 129 -7.86 3.42 -10.48
CA LEU A 129 -8.14 1.99 -10.29
C LEU A 129 -9.43 1.55 -10.98
N ALA A 130 -10.51 2.33 -10.87
CA ALA A 130 -11.82 1.98 -11.40
C ALA A 130 -11.78 1.66 -12.90
N ARG A 131 -10.91 2.33 -13.67
CA ARG A 131 -10.73 2.09 -15.12
C ARG A 131 -10.27 0.68 -15.48
N PHE A 132 -9.64 -0.03 -14.53
CA PHE A 132 -9.17 -1.41 -14.74
C PHE A 132 -10.12 -2.46 -14.19
N MET A 133 -11.18 -2.05 -13.49
CA MET A 133 -12.16 -2.93 -12.88
C MET A 133 -13.35 -3.17 -13.80
N PRO A 134 -13.76 -4.42 -14.08
CA PRO A 134 -14.98 -4.68 -14.83
C PRO A 134 -16.20 -4.05 -14.13
N GLY A 135 -16.93 -3.17 -14.83
CA GLY A 135 -18.05 -2.45 -14.24
C GLY A 135 -17.65 -1.36 -13.24
N GLY A 136 -16.40 -0.92 -13.24
CA GLY A 136 -15.84 0.01 -12.27
C GLY A 136 -16.58 1.35 -12.17
N VAL A 137 -16.92 1.74 -10.94
CA VAL A 137 -17.55 3.01 -10.60
C VAL A 137 -16.47 3.96 -10.10
N SER A 138 -16.18 4.99 -10.90
CA SER A 138 -15.21 6.02 -10.54
C SER A 138 -15.77 6.98 -9.50
N LEU A 139 -15.09 7.13 -8.38
CA LEU A 139 -15.43 8.05 -7.31
C LEU A 139 -14.37 9.16 -7.20
N SER A 140 -14.78 10.34 -6.75
CA SER A 140 -13.84 11.39 -6.34
C SER A 140 -13.12 10.99 -5.04
N THR A 141 -11.99 11.62 -4.71
CA THR A 141 -11.27 11.42 -3.45
C THR A 141 -12.21 11.48 -2.24
N SER A 142 -12.99 12.56 -2.16
CA SER A 142 -13.91 12.77 -1.04
C SER A 142 -15.09 11.77 -1.02
N ALA A 143 -15.61 11.38 -2.18
CA ALA A 143 -16.66 10.37 -2.28
C ALA A 143 -16.16 8.99 -1.88
N PHE A 144 -14.98 8.61 -2.33
CA PHE A 144 -14.35 7.34 -1.96
C PHE A 144 -14.05 7.29 -0.45
N THR A 145 -13.51 8.37 0.12
CA THR A 145 -13.24 8.44 1.56
C THR A 145 -14.55 8.30 2.38
N ARG A 146 -15.64 8.98 1.99
CA ARG A 146 -16.95 8.80 2.65
C ARG A 146 -17.47 7.38 2.54
N GLU A 147 -17.26 6.73 1.41
CA GLU A 147 -17.63 5.32 1.22
C GLU A 147 -16.90 4.41 2.23
N ILE A 148 -15.60 4.59 2.40
CA ILE A 148 -14.81 3.82 3.36
C ILE A 148 -15.28 4.08 4.79
N VAL A 149 -15.47 5.34 5.19
CA VAL A 149 -15.96 5.69 6.53
C VAL A 149 -17.32 5.04 6.81
N ARG A 150 -18.26 5.12 5.87
CA ARG A 150 -19.58 4.48 5.99
C ARG A 150 -19.50 2.97 6.20
N ARG A 151 -18.54 2.30 5.52
CA ARG A 151 -18.34 0.85 5.68
C ARG A 151 -17.78 0.49 7.04
N ILE A 152 -16.83 1.29 7.55
CA ILE A 152 -16.30 1.12 8.90
C ILE A 152 -17.40 1.27 9.96
N GLU A 153 -18.24 2.29 9.84
CA GLU A 153 -19.36 2.54 10.76
C GLU A 153 -20.38 1.38 10.76
N ASN A 154 -20.68 0.82 9.59
CA ASN A 154 -21.61 -0.30 9.47
C ASN A 154 -21.00 -1.61 9.99
N GLY A 155 -19.70 -1.86 9.77
CA GLY A 155 -19.03 -3.05 10.26
C GLY A 155 -18.85 -3.11 11.79
N ASN A 156 -18.97 -1.97 12.48
CA ASN A 156 -18.98 -1.92 13.95
C ASN A 156 -20.34 -2.30 14.57
N ASN A 157 -21.39 -2.47 13.76
CA ASN A 157 -22.76 -2.75 14.24
C ASN A 157 -23.15 -4.23 14.08
N GLU A 158 -22.27 -5.07 13.55
CA GLU A 158 -22.40 -6.53 13.46
C GLU A 158 -21.51 -7.24 14.48
#